data_fe613d1dda1dc88814a93781950a3198
#
_entry.id   fe613d1dda1dc88814a93781950a3198
#
_cell.length_a   1.000
_cell.length_b   1.000
_cell.length_c   1.000
_cell.angle_alpha   90.00
_cell.angle_beta   90.00
_cell.angle_gamma   90.00
#
_symmetry.space_group_name_H-M   'P 1'
#
loop_
_entity.id
_entity.type
_entity.pdbx_description
1 polymer ?
#
loop_
_entity_poly.entity_id
_entity_poly.type
_entity_poly.pdbx_seq_one_letter_code
_entity_poly.pdbx_strand_id
1 'polypeptide(L)'
;MKKKTIDTNEPLEIDIESSALNAKFSGVLEELEKFEPQLPHGIFTPALGGDPAAELPGAPAEPIYDPKRRANIQGNTIPGFNKDHQHFLFYRIGKVDRAKRWLHWIAPLITSMEEVLAFVRALRAARRRLGVEPPMCAAWVNIAFSHRAIEELAGAADAAAFGEQSFRQGLAERSTYLGDPTKTSHPGHRRKWVVGGPKNEADILVIVAADDPEDLVNLVNMIKRRADDATLKLIFEQRGDTLPGRLRGHEHFGFKDGVSQPGVRGKVSAAPGDYITPRYIDHADPRAQYFAKPGQLLLWPGQFLLGEPRQNTEHLFNPAPAASNFPAWAALGSYLVCRRLRQDVLAFWKFAIGAAALIGMSSQQFASMLVGRWPSGAPIMRTPTADNAALAGDEWANNHFIFDDHTLASMLRPIPGYGGDPFPQAAQDILGNVCPHFAHIRKSNPRDIATDLGKPHDSMLRMILRRGIPFGPPIFGVKKPSSKLIKEERGLMFICYGSTIEDQFELLTRRWVNSPIQPNFGGHDPIIGQRDEHGARARFIDFPTPSGPRRIRLKDEWVIPTGGGYFFAPPINAIAGVLGR
;
A
#
# COMPACT_ATOMS: atom_id res chain seq x y z
N MET A 1 39.71 2.29 -32.90
CA MET A 1 38.77 2.36 -31.74
C MET A 1 39.17 1.30 -30.76
N LYS A 2 39.76 1.70 -29.63
CA LYS A 2 40.14 0.77 -28.58
C LYS A 2 38.87 0.33 -27.84
N LYS A 3 38.53 -0.96 -27.86
CA LYS A 3 37.51 -1.54 -26.99
C LYS A 3 37.98 -1.31 -25.54
N LYS A 4 37.29 -0.41 -24.81
CA LYS A 4 37.43 -0.34 -23.37
C LYS A 4 36.89 -1.66 -22.80
N THR A 5 37.76 -2.49 -22.30
CA THR A 5 37.41 -3.60 -21.41
C THR A 5 36.72 -2.99 -20.19
N ILE A 6 35.46 -3.28 -20.01
CA ILE A 6 34.69 -2.83 -18.85
C ILE A 6 35.11 -3.71 -17.69
N ASP A 7 35.71 -3.10 -16.66
CA ASP A 7 36.01 -3.80 -15.42
C ASP A 7 34.69 -4.20 -14.75
N THR A 8 34.48 -5.49 -14.58
CA THR A 8 33.24 -6.07 -14.04
C THR A 8 33.03 -5.78 -12.55
N ASN A 9 34.03 -5.21 -11.87
CA ASN A 9 33.98 -4.89 -10.44
C ASN A 9 33.63 -3.42 -10.14
N GLU A 10 33.66 -2.53 -11.13
CA GLU A 10 33.21 -1.15 -10.92
C GLU A 10 31.68 -1.03 -11.08
N PRO A 11 31.01 -0.27 -10.18
CA PRO A 11 29.57 0.01 -10.32
C PRO A 11 29.30 0.71 -11.65
N LEU A 12 28.30 0.25 -12.37
CA LEU A 12 27.86 0.86 -13.61
C LEU A 12 27.33 2.27 -13.32
N GLU A 13 28.04 3.30 -13.74
CA GLU A 13 27.56 4.67 -13.69
C GLU A 13 26.79 5.00 -14.97
N ILE A 14 25.51 5.33 -14.81
CA ILE A 14 24.65 5.77 -15.92
C ILE A 14 24.70 7.28 -15.93
N ASP A 15 25.60 7.82 -16.75
CA ASP A 15 25.69 9.26 -17.00
C ASP A 15 25.01 9.58 -18.34
N ILE A 16 23.91 10.31 -18.28
CA ILE A 16 23.17 10.71 -19.47
C ILE A 16 23.17 12.25 -19.52
N GLU A 17 23.95 12.80 -20.44
CA GLU A 17 24.04 14.26 -20.66
C GLU A 17 22.68 14.90 -20.98
N SER A 18 22.46 16.10 -20.47
CA SER A 18 21.18 16.81 -20.55
C SER A 18 20.74 17.22 -21.97
N SER A 19 21.66 17.34 -22.95
CA SER A 19 21.34 17.70 -24.33
C SER A 19 20.72 16.55 -25.14
N ALA A 20 21.03 15.31 -24.79
CA ALA A 20 20.37 14.13 -25.35
C ALA A 20 18.96 13.89 -24.77
N LEU A 21 18.58 14.64 -23.74
CA LEU A 21 17.32 14.52 -23.01
C LEU A 21 16.09 14.81 -23.86
N ASN A 22 16.11 15.91 -24.64
CA ASN A 22 14.95 16.33 -25.43
C ASN A 22 14.64 15.40 -26.60
N ALA A 23 15.65 14.85 -27.27
CA ALA A 23 15.46 13.90 -28.38
C ALA A 23 15.08 12.50 -27.86
N LYS A 24 15.68 12.05 -26.74
CA LYS A 24 15.31 10.78 -26.08
C LYS A 24 14.00 10.86 -25.32
N PHE A 25 13.56 12.05 -24.94
CA PHE A 25 12.28 12.29 -24.28
C PHE A 25 11.10 11.96 -25.19
N SER A 26 11.19 12.30 -26.47
CA SER A 26 10.23 11.86 -27.48
C SER A 26 10.20 10.34 -27.58
N GLY A 27 11.35 9.67 -27.54
CA GLY A 27 11.45 8.21 -27.53
C GLY A 27 10.89 7.55 -26.28
N VAL A 28 11.06 8.17 -25.10
CA VAL A 28 10.42 7.67 -23.87
C VAL A 28 8.91 7.77 -23.97
N LEU A 29 8.39 8.88 -24.46
CA LEU A 29 6.95 9.08 -24.63
C LEU A 29 6.39 8.16 -25.72
N GLU A 30 7.12 7.94 -26.81
CA GLU A 30 6.76 6.98 -27.85
C GLU A 30 6.78 5.52 -27.35
N GLU A 31 7.76 5.15 -26.52
CA GLU A 31 7.79 3.84 -25.84
C GLU A 31 6.63 3.71 -24.86
N LEU A 32 6.29 4.76 -24.13
CA LEU A 32 5.16 4.80 -23.20
C LEU A 32 3.81 4.83 -23.92
N GLU A 33 3.75 5.38 -25.16
CA GLU A 33 2.55 5.30 -26.03
C GLU A 33 2.33 3.89 -26.58
N LYS A 34 3.40 3.15 -26.88
CA LYS A 34 3.33 1.73 -27.27
C LYS A 34 2.90 0.84 -26.10
N PHE A 35 3.05 1.37 -24.89
CA PHE A 35 2.58 0.76 -23.67
C PHE A 35 1.04 0.93 -23.59
N GLU A 36 0.32 -0.04 -24.17
CA GLU A 36 -1.09 -0.23 -23.87
C GLU A 36 -1.20 -1.14 -22.63
N PRO A 37 -1.45 -0.59 -21.43
CA PRO A 37 -1.94 -1.43 -20.34
C PRO A 37 -3.28 -1.98 -20.83
N GLN A 38 -3.27 -3.25 -21.24
CA GLN A 38 -4.52 -3.92 -21.54
C GLN A 38 -5.28 -3.99 -20.22
N LEU A 39 -6.36 -3.21 -20.12
CA LEU A 39 -7.30 -3.38 -19.03
C LEU A 39 -7.78 -4.82 -19.10
N PRO A 40 -7.58 -5.63 -18.05
CA PRO A 40 -8.32 -6.85 -17.97
C PRO A 40 -9.79 -6.43 -18.01
N HIS A 41 -10.50 -6.84 -19.03
CA HIS A 41 -11.94 -6.87 -18.95
C HIS A 41 -12.22 -7.68 -17.70
N GLY A 42 -12.85 -7.03 -16.68
CA GLY A 42 -13.09 -7.68 -15.42
C GLY A 42 -13.92 -8.94 -15.63
N ILE A 43 -13.23 -10.03 -15.86
CA ILE A 43 -13.85 -11.35 -15.77
C ILE A 43 -14.05 -11.53 -14.27
N PHE A 44 -15.22 -11.16 -13.81
CA PHE A 44 -15.76 -11.65 -12.57
C PHE A 44 -15.89 -13.15 -12.76
N THR A 45 -14.88 -13.90 -12.39
CA THR A 45 -15.05 -15.33 -12.17
C THR A 45 -15.94 -15.44 -10.94
N PRO A 46 -17.17 -15.91 -11.07
CA PRO A 46 -17.98 -16.17 -9.89
C PRO A 46 -17.18 -17.11 -9.01
N ALA A 47 -17.21 -16.87 -7.71
CA ALA A 47 -16.65 -17.80 -6.74
C ALA A 47 -17.24 -19.18 -7.03
N LEU A 48 -16.42 -20.06 -7.63
CA LEU A 48 -16.84 -21.41 -7.96
C LEU A 48 -16.63 -22.27 -6.73
N GLY A 49 -17.74 -22.63 -6.11
CA GLY A 49 -18.00 -23.87 -5.45
C GLY A 49 -17.04 -24.32 -4.36
N GLY A 50 -17.10 -23.78 -3.23
CA GLY A 50 -16.86 -24.32 -1.92
C GLY A 50 -17.66 -23.47 -0.97
N ASP A 51 -18.25 -24.03 0.04
CA ASP A 51 -18.85 -23.23 1.09
C ASP A 51 -17.74 -22.49 1.84
N PRO A 52 -17.52 -21.17 1.59
CA PRO A 52 -16.49 -20.42 2.29
C PRO A 52 -16.80 -20.30 3.79
N ALA A 53 -17.94 -20.82 4.24
CA ALA A 53 -18.38 -20.81 5.61
C ALA A 53 -17.96 -22.05 6.41
N ALA A 54 -17.57 -23.16 5.76
CA ALA A 54 -17.22 -24.36 6.50
C ALA A 54 -15.93 -24.14 7.32
N GLU A 55 -15.96 -24.51 8.56
CA GLU A 55 -14.79 -24.50 9.43
C GLU A 55 -13.96 -25.76 9.17
N LEU A 56 -12.65 -25.59 9.15
CA LEU A 56 -11.76 -26.75 9.12
C LEU A 56 -11.85 -27.50 10.45
N PRO A 57 -11.94 -28.82 10.44
CA PRO A 57 -11.89 -29.58 11.66
C PRO A 57 -10.63 -29.25 12.48
N GLY A 58 -10.80 -28.81 13.71
CA GLY A 58 -9.69 -28.44 14.60
C GLY A 58 -9.09 -27.05 14.38
N ALA A 59 -9.60 -26.27 13.42
CA ALA A 59 -9.25 -24.85 13.32
C ALA A 59 -9.97 -24.05 14.41
N PRO A 60 -9.33 -23.01 15.00
CA PRO A 60 -10.02 -22.12 15.93
C PRO A 60 -11.15 -21.41 15.20
N ALA A 61 -12.24 -21.12 15.94
CA ALA A 61 -13.37 -20.38 15.39
C ALA A 61 -12.92 -19.05 14.80
N GLU A 62 -13.42 -18.72 13.61
CA GLU A 62 -13.16 -17.43 12.98
C GLU A 62 -13.66 -16.30 13.86
N PRO A 63 -12.94 -15.18 13.95
CA PRO A 63 -13.43 -14.01 14.65
C PRO A 63 -14.71 -13.51 13.97
N ILE A 64 -15.79 -13.38 14.73
CA ILE A 64 -17.08 -12.92 14.22
C ILE A 64 -17.23 -11.44 14.55
N TYR A 65 -17.49 -10.65 13.55
CA TYR A 65 -17.84 -9.25 13.68
C TYR A 65 -19.35 -9.08 13.64
N ASP A 66 -19.95 -9.04 14.83
CA ASP A 66 -21.38 -8.72 14.95
C ASP A 66 -21.69 -7.29 14.47
N PRO A 67 -22.94 -6.91 14.23
CA PRO A 67 -23.30 -5.59 13.73
C PRO A 67 -22.79 -4.43 14.62
N LYS A 68 -22.73 -4.59 15.94
CA LYS A 68 -22.25 -3.55 16.87
C LYS A 68 -20.74 -3.33 16.69
N ARG A 69 -19.98 -4.41 16.56
CA ARG A 69 -18.54 -4.30 16.31
C ARG A 69 -18.27 -3.69 14.93
N ARG A 70 -18.99 -4.13 13.89
CA ARG A 70 -18.86 -3.57 12.55
C ARG A 70 -19.22 -2.09 12.48
N ALA A 71 -20.27 -1.68 13.19
CA ALA A 71 -20.67 -0.27 13.28
C ALA A 71 -19.65 0.61 14.03
N ASN A 72 -18.73 0.00 14.78
CA ASN A 72 -17.73 0.72 15.55
C ASN A 72 -16.34 0.76 14.89
N ILE A 73 -16.09 -0.06 13.88
CA ILE A 73 -14.84 -0.03 13.10
C ILE A 73 -14.97 0.94 11.95
N GLN A 74 -14.01 1.84 11.76
CA GLN A 74 -13.99 2.73 10.60
C GLN A 74 -13.78 1.95 9.31
N GLY A 75 -14.64 2.17 8.33
CA GLY A 75 -14.72 1.40 7.08
C GLY A 75 -13.47 1.49 6.20
N ASN A 76 -12.69 2.57 6.32
CA ASN A 76 -11.43 2.68 5.57
C ASN A 76 -10.33 1.74 6.12
N THR A 77 -10.37 1.41 7.39
CA THR A 77 -9.47 0.40 7.97
C THR A 77 -9.77 -0.96 7.37
N ILE A 78 -11.01 -1.45 7.58
CA ILE A 78 -11.52 -2.72 7.06
C ILE A 78 -12.98 -2.50 6.63
N PRO A 79 -13.35 -2.88 5.42
CA PRO A 79 -12.60 -3.52 4.34
C PRO A 79 -11.75 -2.57 3.49
N GLY A 80 -11.87 -1.26 3.70
CA GLY A 80 -11.21 -0.20 2.95
C GLY A 80 -12.16 0.53 2.00
N PHE A 81 -11.87 1.80 1.76
CA PHE A 81 -12.58 2.62 0.79
C PHE A 81 -12.05 2.33 -0.62
N ASN A 82 -12.87 1.75 -1.46
CA ASN A 82 -12.54 1.52 -2.86
C ASN A 82 -13.30 2.54 -3.71
N LYS A 83 -12.83 3.79 -3.68
CA LYS A 83 -13.43 4.96 -4.34
C LYS A 83 -12.45 5.62 -5.28
N ASP A 84 -12.95 6.15 -6.38
CA ASP A 84 -12.11 6.75 -7.42
C ASP A 84 -11.60 8.15 -7.05
N HIS A 85 -12.26 8.83 -6.11
CA HIS A 85 -11.92 10.18 -5.68
C HIS A 85 -11.74 10.23 -4.17
N GLN A 86 -10.67 10.86 -3.71
CA GLN A 86 -10.41 11.08 -2.29
C GLN A 86 -9.90 12.50 -2.04
N HIS A 87 -10.19 13.03 -0.87
CA HIS A 87 -9.68 14.31 -0.40
C HIS A 87 -9.19 14.19 1.04
N PHE A 88 -7.96 14.58 1.26
CA PHE A 88 -7.26 14.52 2.55
C PHE A 88 -7.23 15.93 3.13
N LEU A 89 -7.81 16.11 4.31
CA LEU A 89 -7.87 17.38 5.03
C LEU A 89 -7.06 17.27 6.32
N PHE A 90 -6.05 18.10 6.45
CA PHE A 90 -5.15 18.10 7.61
C PHE A 90 -5.42 19.34 8.45
N TYR A 91 -5.90 19.12 9.67
CA TYR A 91 -6.27 20.21 10.58
C TYR A 91 -5.34 20.29 11.77
N ARG A 92 -5.21 21.51 12.32
CA ARG A 92 -4.66 21.80 13.63
C ARG A 92 -5.77 22.30 14.54
N ILE A 93 -5.77 21.83 15.79
CA ILE A 93 -6.73 22.25 16.81
C ILE A 93 -6.36 23.66 17.25
N GLY A 94 -7.33 24.58 17.20
CA GLY A 94 -7.18 25.94 17.70
C GLY A 94 -7.75 26.11 19.11
N LYS A 95 -8.99 25.66 19.32
CA LYS A 95 -9.68 25.67 20.63
C LYS A 95 -10.27 24.29 20.92
N VAL A 96 -9.79 23.66 21.98
CA VAL A 96 -10.15 22.28 22.36
C VAL A 96 -11.67 22.10 22.51
N ASP A 97 -12.33 22.98 23.27
CA ASP A 97 -13.79 22.89 23.50
C ASP A 97 -14.61 22.99 22.21
N ARG A 98 -14.15 23.77 21.25
CA ARG A 98 -14.82 23.85 19.93
C ARG A 98 -14.54 22.64 19.09
N ALA A 99 -13.31 22.12 19.13
CA ALA A 99 -12.95 20.88 18.47
C ALA A 99 -13.79 19.71 19.01
N LYS A 100 -13.98 19.61 20.32
CA LYS A 100 -14.84 18.59 20.96
C LYS A 100 -16.29 18.65 20.45
N ARG A 101 -16.89 19.84 20.34
CA ARG A 101 -18.23 20.00 19.74
C ARG A 101 -18.26 19.59 18.27
N TRP A 102 -17.23 19.90 17.53
CA TRP A 102 -17.11 19.48 16.13
C TRP A 102 -16.98 17.95 16.01
N LEU A 103 -16.31 17.29 16.95
CA LEU A 103 -16.22 15.83 16.99
C LEU A 103 -17.60 15.19 17.19
N HIS A 104 -18.48 15.76 18.01
CA HIS A 104 -19.88 15.33 18.11
C HIS A 104 -20.63 15.48 16.79
N TRP A 105 -20.35 16.53 16.03
CA TRP A 105 -21.01 16.76 14.76
C TRP A 105 -20.49 15.80 13.66
N ILE A 106 -19.18 15.54 13.59
CA ILE A 106 -18.61 14.71 12.53
C ILE A 106 -18.74 13.21 12.82
N ALA A 107 -18.84 12.79 14.06
CA ALA A 107 -18.89 11.37 14.43
C ALA A 107 -19.98 10.58 13.71
N PRO A 108 -21.22 11.07 13.54
CA PRO A 108 -22.26 10.40 12.76
C PRO A 108 -21.95 10.32 11.26
N LEU A 109 -21.02 11.10 10.73
CA LEU A 109 -20.61 11.08 9.33
C LEU A 109 -19.49 10.08 9.05
N ILE A 110 -18.84 9.57 10.11
CA ILE A 110 -17.75 8.62 9.94
C ILE A 110 -18.31 7.27 9.51
N THR A 111 -17.90 6.87 8.33
CA THR A 111 -18.40 5.66 7.70
C THR A 111 -17.86 4.42 8.37
N SER A 112 -18.76 3.57 8.81
CA SER A 112 -18.45 2.32 9.49
C SER A 112 -18.16 1.17 8.51
N MET A 113 -17.53 0.12 9.02
CA MET A 113 -17.35 -1.13 8.30
C MET A 113 -18.72 -1.72 7.86
N GLU A 114 -19.77 -1.61 8.70
CA GLU A 114 -21.12 -2.09 8.37
C GLU A 114 -21.69 -1.41 7.14
N GLU A 115 -21.57 -0.07 7.07
CA GLU A 115 -22.07 0.71 5.92
C GLU A 115 -21.34 0.35 4.63
N VAL A 116 -19.99 0.21 4.69
CA VAL A 116 -19.20 -0.20 3.53
C VAL A 116 -19.60 -1.59 3.05
N LEU A 117 -19.76 -2.56 3.97
CA LEU A 117 -20.16 -3.92 3.62
C LEU A 117 -21.59 -3.97 3.07
N ALA A 118 -22.52 -3.20 3.65
CA ALA A 118 -23.90 -3.09 3.16
C ALA A 118 -23.93 -2.55 1.72
N PHE A 119 -23.18 -1.48 1.45
CA PHE A 119 -23.06 -0.94 0.08
C PHE A 119 -22.47 -1.96 -0.90
N VAL A 120 -21.39 -2.65 -0.53
CA VAL A 120 -20.75 -3.66 -1.38
C VAL A 120 -21.70 -4.82 -1.67
N ARG A 121 -22.50 -5.28 -0.69
CA ARG A 121 -23.54 -6.30 -0.90
C ARG A 121 -24.60 -5.83 -1.88
N ALA A 122 -25.11 -4.61 -1.70
CA ALA A 122 -26.13 -4.02 -2.59
C ALA A 122 -25.59 -3.86 -4.02
N LEU A 123 -24.36 -3.37 -4.17
CA LEU A 123 -23.69 -3.21 -5.46
C LEU A 123 -23.53 -4.56 -6.19
N ARG A 124 -23.08 -5.61 -5.49
CA ARG A 124 -22.94 -6.96 -6.05
C ARG A 124 -24.29 -7.54 -6.48
N ALA A 125 -25.33 -7.34 -5.67
CA ALA A 125 -26.67 -7.78 -6.00
C ALA A 125 -27.22 -7.05 -7.24
N ALA A 126 -27.02 -5.74 -7.34
CA ALA A 126 -27.42 -4.95 -8.49
C ALA A 126 -26.68 -5.36 -9.77
N ARG A 127 -25.37 -5.55 -9.71
CA ARG A 127 -24.56 -6.05 -10.84
C ARG A 127 -25.06 -7.41 -11.35
N ARG A 128 -25.33 -8.35 -10.45
CA ARG A 128 -25.88 -9.67 -10.85
C ARG A 128 -27.24 -9.56 -11.53
N ARG A 129 -28.10 -8.64 -11.05
CA ARG A 129 -29.43 -8.44 -11.62
C ARG A 129 -29.39 -7.72 -12.97
N LEU A 130 -28.53 -6.71 -13.11
CA LEU A 130 -28.52 -5.84 -14.29
C LEU A 130 -27.57 -6.35 -15.39
N GLY A 131 -26.58 -7.18 -15.05
CA GLY A 131 -25.52 -7.61 -15.97
C GLY A 131 -24.54 -6.49 -16.39
N VAL A 132 -24.70 -5.29 -15.82
CA VAL A 132 -23.87 -4.10 -16.06
C VAL A 132 -23.57 -3.39 -14.75
N GLU A 133 -22.62 -2.46 -14.77
CA GLU A 133 -22.33 -1.62 -13.60
C GLU A 133 -23.54 -0.75 -13.24
N PRO A 134 -24.10 -0.89 -12.02
CA PRO A 134 -25.23 -0.07 -11.61
C PRO A 134 -24.75 1.36 -11.28
N PRO A 135 -25.60 2.38 -11.50
CA PRO A 135 -25.27 3.77 -11.15
C PRO A 135 -25.42 4.01 -9.64
N MET A 136 -24.65 3.28 -8.84
CA MET A 136 -24.65 3.39 -7.38
C MET A 136 -23.41 4.15 -6.94
N CYS A 137 -23.61 5.31 -6.31
CA CYS A 137 -22.57 6.15 -5.76
C CYS A 137 -22.69 6.24 -4.24
N ALA A 138 -21.55 6.43 -3.57
CA ALA A 138 -21.50 6.72 -2.14
C ALA A 138 -20.31 7.61 -1.82
N ALA A 139 -20.49 8.47 -0.82
CA ALA A 139 -19.42 9.28 -0.25
C ALA A 139 -19.17 8.85 1.20
N TRP A 140 -17.91 8.67 1.58
CA TRP A 140 -17.49 8.09 2.85
C TRP A 140 -16.46 8.96 3.54
N VAL A 141 -16.46 8.94 4.88
CA VAL A 141 -15.56 9.74 5.73
C VAL A 141 -14.82 8.84 6.69
N ASN A 142 -13.53 9.09 6.85
CA ASN A 142 -12.66 8.50 7.86
C ASN A 142 -11.92 9.62 8.61
N ILE A 143 -11.62 9.42 9.89
CA ILE A 143 -10.90 10.38 10.73
C ILE A 143 -9.80 9.70 11.53
N ALA A 144 -8.68 10.40 11.70
CA ALA A 144 -7.58 9.93 12.53
C ALA A 144 -6.89 11.10 13.25
N PHE A 145 -6.24 10.81 14.38
CA PHE A 145 -5.69 11.79 15.30
C PHE A 145 -4.21 11.55 15.54
N SER A 146 -3.40 12.59 15.60
CA SER A 146 -2.02 12.51 16.09
C SER A 146 -2.00 12.21 17.59
N HIS A 147 -0.85 11.77 18.09
CA HIS A 147 -0.68 11.56 19.54
C HIS A 147 -0.93 12.86 20.32
N ARG A 148 -0.44 14.00 19.83
CA ARG A 148 -0.68 15.31 20.43
C ARG A 148 -2.18 15.65 20.49
N ALA A 149 -2.93 15.36 19.43
CA ALA A 149 -4.37 15.60 19.44
C ALA A 149 -5.09 14.73 20.50
N ILE A 150 -4.64 13.49 20.69
CA ILE A 150 -5.20 12.63 21.74
C ILE A 150 -4.88 13.20 23.13
N GLU A 151 -3.67 13.69 23.35
CA GLU A 151 -3.29 14.34 24.60
C GLU A 151 -4.15 15.58 24.90
N GLU A 152 -4.39 16.45 23.90
CA GLU A 152 -5.23 17.64 24.02
C GLU A 152 -6.72 17.31 24.26
N LEU A 153 -7.24 16.24 23.63
CA LEU A 153 -8.66 15.90 23.64
C LEU A 153 -9.06 14.96 24.78
N ALA A 154 -8.27 13.92 25.04
CA ALA A 154 -8.55 12.89 26.03
C ALA A 154 -7.70 13.00 27.30
N GLY A 155 -6.65 13.81 27.28
CA GLY A 155 -5.74 14.03 28.40
C GLY A 155 -4.47 13.21 28.36
N ALA A 156 -3.50 13.63 29.17
CA ALA A 156 -2.15 13.06 29.18
C ALA A 156 -2.09 11.59 29.60
N ALA A 157 -2.99 11.15 30.49
CA ALA A 157 -3.03 9.76 30.95
C ALA A 157 -3.40 8.80 29.80
N ASP A 158 -4.43 9.14 29.03
CA ASP A 158 -4.85 8.35 27.87
C ASP A 158 -3.80 8.36 26.76
N ALA A 159 -3.19 9.51 26.50
CA ALA A 159 -2.10 9.62 25.53
C ALA A 159 -0.88 8.77 25.93
N ALA A 160 -0.48 8.81 27.19
CA ALA A 160 0.64 8.02 27.73
C ALA A 160 0.40 6.50 27.68
N ALA A 161 -0.87 6.06 27.68
CA ALA A 161 -1.22 4.65 27.58
C ALA A 161 -0.94 4.02 26.21
N PHE A 162 -0.74 4.83 25.15
CA PHE A 162 -0.26 4.31 23.88
C PHE A 162 1.22 3.95 23.97
N GLY A 163 1.53 2.66 23.93
CA GLY A 163 2.89 2.13 24.09
C GLY A 163 3.81 2.35 22.88
N GLU A 164 3.28 2.61 21.68
CA GLU A 164 4.05 2.84 20.44
C GLU A 164 4.89 4.12 20.54
N GLN A 165 6.21 4.00 20.60
CA GLN A 165 7.12 5.14 20.68
C GLN A 165 7.06 5.99 19.42
N SER A 166 6.99 5.35 18.25
CA SER A 166 6.88 6.04 16.96
C SER A 166 5.64 6.92 16.89
N PHE A 167 4.49 6.45 17.38
CA PHE A 167 3.26 7.24 17.44
C PHE A 167 3.41 8.46 18.34
N ARG A 168 4.03 8.30 19.51
CA ARG A 168 4.29 9.40 20.45
C ARG A 168 5.24 10.45 19.90
N GLN A 169 6.28 10.02 19.17
CA GLN A 169 7.27 10.94 18.58
C GLN A 169 6.77 11.61 17.31
N GLY A 170 5.92 10.95 16.54
CA GLY A 170 5.45 11.42 15.25
C GLY A 170 6.46 11.23 14.11
N LEU A 171 5.96 11.22 12.88
CA LEU A 171 6.74 10.88 11.69
C LEU A 171 7.92 11.83 11.46
N ALA A 172 7.77 13.14 11.72
CA ALA A 172 8.83 14.12 11.47
C ALA A 172 10.08 13.86 12.32
N GLU A 173 9.91 13.50 13.59
CA GLU A 173 11.04 13.17 14.46
C GLU A 173 11.66 11.82 14.08
N ARG A 174 10.86 10.89 13.59
CA ARG A 174 11.30 9.58 13.13
C ARG A 174 11.93 9.58 11.72
N SER A 175 11.85 10.71 10.99
CA SER A 175 12.26 10.77 9.57
C SER A 175 13.72 10.36 9.34
N THR A 176 14.64 10.81 10.16
CA THR A 176 16.06 10.40 10.10
C THR A 176 16.23 8.90 10.39
N TYR A 177 15.50 8.38 11.37
CA TYR A 177 15.50 6.96 11.71
C TYR A 177 14.98 6.09 10.55
N LEU A 178 14.01 6.59 9.80
CA LEU A 178 13.48 5.94 8.59
C LEU A 178 14.42 6.02 7.39
N GLY A 179 15.49 6.81 7.46
CA GLY A 179 16.41 7.03 6.35
C GLY A 179 15.95 8.11 5.36
N ASP A 180 15.00 8.95 5.73
CA ASP A 180 14.61 10.12 4.93
C ASP A 180 15.80 11.10 4.80
N PRO A 181 15.84 11.93 3.74
CA PRO A 181 16.93 12.87 3.51
C PRO A 181 17.18 13.82 4.68
N THR A 182 18.42 13.87 5.17
CA THR A 182 18.83 14.69 6.31
C THR A 182 19.40 16.04 5.90
N LYS A 183 19.87 16.17 4.65
CA LYS A 183 20.38 17.44 4.12
C LYS A 183 19.25 18.42 3.85
N THR A 184 19.34 19.62 4.43
CA THR A 184 18.29 20.65 4.35
C THR A 184 18.03 21.16 2.94
N SER A 185 19.00 21.05 2.02
CA SER A 185 18.82 21.40 0.61
C SER A 185 17.94 20.40 -0.14
N HIS A 186 17.90 19.14 0.29
CA HIS A 186 17.14 18.09 -0.38
C HIS A 186 15.61 18.33 -0.33
N PRO A 187 14.87 18.11 -1.44
CA PRO A 187 13.43 18.35 -1.47
C PRO A 187 12.64 17.47 -0.48
N GLY A 188 13.12 16.27 -0.17
CA GLY A 188 12.51 15.34 0.79
C GLY A 188 12.83 15.61 2.25
N HIS A 189 13.67 16.62 2.59
CA HIS A 189 13.98 16.93 3.97
C HIS A 189 12.76 17.41 4.75
N ARG A 190 12.55 16.91 5.99
CA ARG A 190 11.35 17.14 6.82
C ARG A 190 10.95 18.62 7.00
N ARG A 191 11.92 19.57 6.96
CA ARG A 191 11.63 21.02 7.03
C ARG A 191 10.96 21.58 5.77
N LYS A 192 10.98 20.84 4.66
CA LYS A 192 10.36 21.21 3.39
C LYS A 192 9.03 20.49 3.14
N TRP A 193 8.64 19.60 4.03
CA TRP A 193 7.37 18.90 3.88
C TRP A 193 6.20 19.86 3.87
N VAL A 194 5.27 19.65 2.97
CA VAL A 194 4.06 20.49 2.83
C VAL A 194 3.08 20.27 3.99
N VAL A 195 3.15 19.11 4.64
CA VAL A 195 2.39 18.76 5.85
C VAL A 195 3.19 17.75 6.69
N GLY A 196 3.04 17.82 8.02
CA GLY A 196 3.67 16.89 8.95
C GLY A 196 5.14 17.17 9.24
N GLY A 197 5.71 18.28 8.72
CA GLY A 197 7.02 18.75 9.12
C GLY A 197 6.97 19.51 10.45
N PRO A 198 8.14 19.86 11.05
CA PRO A 198 8.21 20.46 12.39
C PRO A 198 7.39 21.74 12.61
N LYS A 199 6.99 22.43 11.54
CA LYS A 199 6.21 23.67 11.61
C LYS A 199 4.75 23.50 11.21
N ASN A 200 4.39 22.39 10.57
CA ASN A 200 3.08 22.15 9.98
C ASN A 200 2.55 20.74 10.28
N GLU A 201 2.83 20.23 11.46
CA GLU A 201 2.21 18.99 11.96
C GLU A 201 0.70 19.15 12.09
N ALA A 202 -0.01 18.10 11.70
CA ALA A 202 -1.47 18.04 11.81
C ALA A 202 -1.89 17.29 13.08
N ASP A 203 -2.98 17.74 13.68
CA ASP A 203 -3.64 17.08 14.80
C ASP A 203 -4.67 16.07 14.32
N ILE A 204 -5.42 16.44 13.29
CA ILE A 204 -6.52 15.63 12.74
C ILE A 204 -6.33 15.47 11.24
N LEU A 205 -6.46 14.24 10.79
CA LEU A 205 -6.57 13.88 9.38
C LEU A 205 -8.00 13.39 9.10
N VAL A 206 -8.70 14.06 8.20
CA VAL A 206 -9.97 13.60 7.66
C VAL A 206 -9.75 13.15 6.22
N ILE A 207 -10.24 11.95 5.90
CA ILE A 207 -10.23 11.40 4.54
C ILE A 207 -11.67 11.30 4.08
N VAL A 208 -12.00 12.04 3.03
CA VAL A 208 -13.29 11.97 2.34
C VAL A 208 -13.09 11.21 1.04
N ALA A 209 -13.93 10.23 0.75
CA ALA A 209 -13.82 9.40 -0.45
C ALA A 209 -15.19 9.25 -1.11
N ALA A 210 -15.25 9.37 -2.43
CA ALA A 210 -16.51 9.27 -3.17
C ALA A 210 -16.31 8.61 -4.55
N ASP A 211 -17.40 8.03 -5.07
CA ASP A 211 -17.45 7.57 -6.47
C ASP A 211 -17.66 8.75 -7.42
N ASP A 212 -18.42 9.74 -6.99
CA ASP A 212 -18.74 10.94 -7.76
C ASP A 212 -17.91 12.15 -7.28
N PRO A 213 -17.28 12.92 -8.20
CA PRO A 213 -16.47 14.08 -7.84
C PRO A 213 -17.28 15.27 -7.27
N GLU A 214 -18.57 15.42 -7.61
CA GLU A 214 -19.44 16.45 -7.04
C GLU A 214 -19.79 16.14 -5.59
N ASP A 215 -20.16 14.89 -5.30
CA ASP A 215 -20.41 14.41 -3.94
C ASP A 215 -19.18 14.62 -3.06
N LEU A 216 -17.99 14.32 -3.59
CA LEU A 216 -16.74 14.60 -2.88
C LEU A 216 -16.62 16.08 -2.51
N VAL A 217 -16.78 16.97 -3.50
CA VAL A 217 -16.62 18.43 -3.30
C VAL A 217 -17.65 18.95 -2.31
N ASN A 218 -18.90 18.54 -2.42
CA ASN A 218 -20.00 18.97 -1.54
C ASN A 218 -19.73 18.57 -0.09
N LEU A 219 -19.32 17.30 0.14
CA LEU A 219 -19.03 16.79 1.48
C LEU A 219 -17.77 17.46 2.06
N VAL A 220 -16.72 17.64 1.27
CA VAL A 220 -15.50 18.35 1.67
C VAL A 220 -15.81 19.79 2.08
N ASN A 221 -16.60 20.51 1.27
CA ASN A 221 -16.97 21.90 1.58
C ASN A 221 -17.83 22.01 2.85
N MET A 222 -18.73 21.05 3.09
CA MET A 222 -19.51 20.99 4.33
C MET A 222 -18.60 20.79 5.55
N ILE A 223 -17.67 19.84 5.47
CA ILE A 223 -16.70 19.56 6.56
C ILE A 223 -15.83 20.78 6.81
N LYS A 224 -15.31 21.44 5.76
CA LYS A 224 -14.44 22.64 5.89
C LYS A 224 -15.18 23.78 6.58
N ARG A 225 -16.41 24.11 6.17
CA ARG A 225 -17.20 25.16 6.82
C ARG A 225 -17.40 24.90 8.31
N ARG A 226 -17.78 23.67 8.68
CA ARG A 226 -17.99 23.29 10.08
C ARG A 226 -16.68 23.26 10.89
N ALA A 227 -15.56 22.94 10.25
CA ALA A 227 -14.25 22.98 10.87
C ALA A 227 -13.80 24.43 11.16
N ASP A 228 -14.05 25.35 10.23
CA ASP A 228 -13.76 26.79 10.42
C ASP A 228 -14.58 27.37 11.58
N ASP A 229 -15.88 27.07 11.65
CA ASP A 229 -16.75 27.45 12.78
C ASP A 229 -16.20 26.92 14.12
N ALA A 230 -15.57 25.76 14.09
CA ALA A 230 -14.96 25.13 15.25
C ALA A 230 -13.51 25.60 15.55
N THR A 231 -12.99 26.55 14.79
CA THR A 231 -11.59 27.03 14.89
C THR A 231 -10.54 25.94 14.65
N LEU A 232 -10.88 24.93 13.86
CA LEU A 232 -9.91 23.97 13.33
C LEU A 232 -9.20 24.62 12.13
N LYS A 233 -7.90 24.84 12.26
CA LYS A 233 -7.13 25.44 11.17
C LYS A 233 -6.77 24.39 10.13
N LEU A 234 -7.30 24.51 8.93
CA LEU A 234 -6.83 23.72 7.77
C LEU A 234 -5.39 24.14 7.46
N ILE A 235 -4.44 23.23 7.61
CA ILE A 235 -3.01 23.49 7.36
C ILE A 235 -2.57 22.97 6.00
N PHE A 236 -3.24 21.95 5.48
CA PHE A 236 -2.98 21.39 4.17
C PHE A 236 -4.18 20.57 3.70
N GLU A 237 -4.37 20.50 2.39
CA GLU A 237 -5.32 19.58 1.77
C GLU A 237 -4.71 18.97 0.49
N GLN A 238 -5.08 17.74 0.19
CA GLN A 238 -4.65 17.05 -1.02
C GLN A 238 -5.80 16.25 -1.61
N ARG A 239 -6.14 16.56 -2.85
CA ARG A 239 -7.01 15.70 -3.66
C ARG A 239 -6.18 14.58 -4.27
N GLY A 240 -6.72 13.36 -4.25
CA GLY A 240 -6.22 12.20 -4.95
C GLY A 240 -7.33 11.63 -5.83
N ASP A 241 -6.99 11.19 -7.02
CA ASP A 241 -7.91 10.61 -7.97
C ASP A 241 -7.29 9.34 -8.58
N THR A 242 -8.11 8.32 -8.79
CA THR A 242 -7.73 7.19 -9.63
C THR A 242 -7.35 7.71 -11.01
N LEU A 243 -6.19 7.31 -11.53
CA LEU A 243 -5.74 7.79 -12.82
C LEU A 243 -6.73 7.42 -13.93
N PRO A 244 -6.94 8.31 -14.92
CA PRO A 244 -8.03 8.14 -15.90
C PRO A 244 -7.73 7.07 -16.95
N GLY A 245 -8.80 6.54 -17.56
CA GLY A 245 -8.74 5.66 -18.72
C GLY A 245 -7.94 4.37 -18.45
N ARG A 246 -6.98 4.11 -19.30
CA ARG A 246 -6.13 2.90 -19.24
C ARG A 246 -5.26 2.81 -17.99
N LEU A 247 -5.04 3.94 -17.31
CA LEU A 247 -4.24 4.00 -16.10
C LEU A 247 -5.04 3.75 -14.82
N ARG A 248 -6.33 3.42 -14.93
CA ARG A 248 -7.14 3.12 -13.75
C ARG A 248 -6.51 2.00 -12.92
N GLY A 249 -6.27 2.30 -11.62
CA GLY A 249 -5.60 1.39 -10.69
C GLY A 249 -4.08 1.34 -10.81
N HIS A 250 -3.49 2.23 -11.60
CA HIS A 250 -2.03 2.40 -11.71
C HIS A 250 -1.55 3.59 -10.88
N GLU A 251 -0.28 3.55 -10.54
CA GLU A 251 0.45 4.70 -10.02
C GLU A 251 1.21 5.41 -11.17
N HIS A 252 1.86 6.54 -10.89
CA HIS A 252 2.39 7.40 -11.94
C HIS A 252 3.60 6.84 -12.72
N PHE A 253 4.30 5.81 -12.25
CA PHE A 253 5.30 5.11 -13.06
C PHE A 253 4.68 4.18 -14.11
N GLY A 254 3.36 3.97 -14.05
CA GLY A 254 2.61 3.16 -15.00
C GLY A 254 2.42 1.70 -14.57
N PHE A 255 2.69 1.36 -13.32
CA PHE A 255 2.46 0.02 -12.78
C PHE A 255 1.17 -0.03 -11.98
N LYS A 256 0.45 -1.14 -12.10
CA LYS A 256 -0.77 -1.38 -11.32
C LYS A 256 -0.42 -1.50 -9.84
N ASP A 257 -1.05 -0.69 -9.00
CA ASP A 257 -0.86 -0.69 -7.54
C ASP A 257 -2.02 -1.38 -6.82
N GLY A 258 -1.82 -1.69 -5.54
CA GLY A 258 -2.85 -2.27 -4.69
C GLY A 258 -3.17 -3.75 -4.96
N VAL A 259 -2.44 -4.41 -5.86
CA VAL A 259 -2.69 -5.81 -6.26
C VAL A 259 -2.54 -6.77 -5.10
N SER A 260 -1.40 -6.73 -4.40
CA SER A 260 -1.15 -7.58 -3.23
C SER A 260 -1.57 -6.87 -1.96
N GLN A 261 -2.54 -7.46 -1.25
CA GLN A 261 -2.96 -7.06 0.10
C GLN A 261 -3.05 -8.31 0.97
N PRO A 262 -2.79 -8.21 2.28
CA PRO A 262 -3.11 -9.30 3.19
C PRO A 262 -4.64 -9.48 3.26
N GLY A 263 -5.07 -10.71 3.45
CA GLY A 263 -6.42 -11.02 3.86
C GLY A 263 -6.59 -10.86 5.36
N VAL A 264 -7.77 -10.46 5.80
CA VAL A 264 -8.11 -10.37 7.22
C VAL A 264 -9.10 -11.46 7.58
N ARG A 265 -8.82 -12.26 8.62
CA ARG A 265 -9.78 -13.21 9.14
C ARG A 265 -11.04 -12.51 9.62
N GLY A 266 -12.17 -13.07 9.29
CA GLY A 266 -13.42 -12.57 9.79
C GLY A 266 -14.59 -12.95 8.89
N LYS A 267 -15.67 -13.34 9.52
CA LYS A 267 -16.93 -13.73 8.94
C LYS A 267 -17.98 -12.76 9.41
N VAL A 268 -18.63 -12.10 8.49
CA VAL A 268 -19.66 -11.10 8.82
C VAL A 268 -21.07 -11.71 8.89
N SER A 269 -21.30 -12.84 8.20
CA SER A 269 -22.52 -13.63 8.30
C SER A 269 -22.28 -15.08 7.86
N ALA A 270 -23.31 -15.93 7.95
CA ALA A 270 -23.23 -17.30 7.47
C ALA A 270 -23.35 -17.41 5.94
N ALA A 271 -23.79 -16.34 5.25
CA ALA A 271 -23.97 -16.38 3.81
C ALA A 271 -22.64 -16.34 3.07
N PRO A 272 -22.43 -17.20 2.05
CA PRO A 272 -21.27 -17.12 1.18
C PRO A 272 -21.16 -15.73 0.53
N GLY A 273 -19.99 -15.13 0.54
CA GLY A 273 -19.77 -13.77 0.02
C GLY A 273 -19.90 -12.64 1.05
N ASP A 274 -20.40 -12.92 2.24
CA ASP A 274 -20.43 -11.98 3.36
C ASP A 274 -19.17 -12.10 4.25
N TYR A 275 -18.13 -12.72 3.74
CA TYR A 275 -16.83 -12.70 4.38
C TYR A 275 -16.12 -11.37 4.12
N ILE A 276 -15.47 -10.83 5.13
CA ILE A 276 -14.55 -9.71 4.96
C ILE A 276 -13.52 -10.07 3.90
N THR A 277 -13.06 -11.31 3.94
CA THR A 277 -12.13 -11.88 2.99
C THR A 277 -12.68 -13.22 2.51
N PRO A 278 -13.12 -13.31 1.24
CA PRO A 278 -13.64 -14.57 0.71
C PRO A 278 -12.53 -15.63 0.66
N ARG A 279 -12.88 -16.85 1.02
CA ARG A 279 -12.03 -18.02 0.88
C ARG A 279 -12.47 -18.81 -0.34
N TYR A 280 -11.54 -19.08 -1.21
CA TYR A 280 -11.77 -19.88 -2.43
C TYR A 280 -11.04 -21.23 -2.39
N ILE A 281 -10.62 -21.66 -1.21
CA ILE A 281 -9.84 -22.87 -1.00
C ILE A 281 -10.76 -23.97 -0.53
N ASP A 282 -10.55 -25.19 -1.06
CA ASP A 282 -11.21 -26.38 -0.57
C ASP A 282 -11.00 -26.51 0.95
N HIS A 283 -12.07 -26.67 1.68
CA HIS A 283 -12.04 -26.80 3.14
C HIS A 283 -11.27 -28.02 3.62
N ALA A 284 -11.20 -29.06 2.80
CA ALA A 284 -10.41 -30.22 3.07
C ALA A 284 -8.89 -29.97 2.93
N ASP A 285 -8.49 -28.85 2.31
CA ASP A 285 -7.09 -28.47 2.22
C ASP A 285 -6.62 -27.90 3.57
N PRO A 286 -5.67 -28.57 4.25
CA PRO A 286 -5.17 -28.10 5.55
C PRO A 286 -4.52 -26.72 5.50
N ARG A 287 -4.29 -26.17 4.29
CA ARG A 287 -3.71 -24.85 4.07
C ARG A 287 -4.75 -23.74 3.86
N ALA A 288 -6.05 -24.08 3.81
CA ALA A 288 -7.13 -23.12 3.56
C ALA A 288 -7.08 -21.91 4.50
N GLN A 289 -6.55 -22.09 5.70
CA GLN A 289 -6.41 -21.03 6.69
C GLN A 289 -5.34 -19.99 6.38
N TYR A 290 -4.40 -20.30 5.51
CA TYR A 290 -3.34 -19.35 5.13
C TYR A 290 -3.80 -18.33 4.10
N PHE A 291 -4.94 -18.57 3.46
CA PHE A 291 -5.39 -17.78 2.33
C PHE A 291 -6.77 -17.17 2.60
N ALA A 292 -6.95 -15.96 2.12
CA ALA A 292 -8.22 -15.26 2.20
C ALA A 292 -8.88 -15.13 0.83
N LYS A 293 -8.35 -14.26 -0.01
CA LYS A 293 -8.57 -14.30 -1.45
C LYS A 293 -7.53 -15.23 -2.09
N PRO A 294 -7.76 -15.69 -3.30
CA PRO A 294 -6.77 -16.48 -4.01
C PRO A 294 -5.38 -15.84 -3.95
N GLY A 295 -4.39 -16.59 -3.51
CA GLY A 295 -3.01 -16.16 -3.40
C GLY A 295 -2.69 -15.11 -2.31
N GLN A 296 -3.65 -14.73 -1.48
CA GLN A 296 -3.41 -13.84 -0.35
C GLN A 296 -3.27 -14.61 0.96
N LEU A 297 -2.32 -14.17 1.80
CA LEU A 297 -2.20 -14.71 3.15
C LEU A 297 -3.33 -14.19 4.03
N LEU A 298 -3.94 -15.10 4.80
CA LEU A 298 -5.02 -14.81 5.72
C LEU A 298 -4.44 -14.56 7.11
N LEU A 299 -4.56 -13.32 7.59
CA LEU A 299 -4.02 -12.86 8.87
C LEU A 299 -5.11 -12.64 9.91
N TRP A 300 -4.77 -12.85 11.17
CA TRP A 300 -5.64 -12.51 12.28
C TRP A 300 -5.84 -10.99 12.38
N PRO A 301 -7.04 -10.52 12.74
CA PRO A 301 -7.38 -9.09 12.68
C PRO A 301 -6.56 -8.21 13.62
N GLY A 302 -6.01 -8.77 14.72
CA GLY A 302 -5.12 -8.05 15.62
C GLY A 302 -3.80 -7.60 15.00
N GLN A 303 -3.52 -7.99 13.75
CA GLN A 303 -2.45 -7.43 12.96
C GLN A 303 -2.77 -6.00 12.48
N PHE A 304 -4.05 -5.62 12.50
CA PHE A 304 -4.53 -4.34 11.99
C PHE A 304 -5.42 -3.58 12.96
N LEU A 305 -6.10 -4.29 13.87
CA LEU A 305 -7.01 -3.71 14.86
C LEU A 305 -6.48 -3.95 16.28
N LEU A 306 -6.42 -2.89 17.07
CA LEU A 306 -6.05 -3.01 18.49
C LEU A 306 -7.11 -3.81 19.28
N GLY A 307 -6.67 -4.59 20.25
CA GLY A 307 -7.55 -5.40 21.09
C GLY A 307 -8.09 -6.68 20.45
N GLU A 308 -7.69 -6.97 19.21
CA GLU A 308 -8.03 -8.20 18.51
C GLU A 308 -6.91 -9.25 18.63
N PRO A 309 -7.25 -10.56 18.47
CA PRO A 309 -6.26 -11.62 18.42
C PRO A 309 -5.27 -11.40 17.27
N ARG A 310 -3.96 -11.48 17.56
CA ARG A 310 -2.87 -11.20 16.61
C ARG A 310 -2.45 -12.46 15.86
N GLN A 311 -1.72 -12.27 14.74
CA GLN A 311 -1.08 -13.35 14.03
C GLN A 311 -0.02 -14.01 14.92
N ASN A 312 0.00 -15.35 14.93
CA ASN A 312 1.03 -16.15 15.57
C ASN A 312 1.86 -16.84 14.50
N THR A 313 3.18 -16.82 14.62
CA THR A 313 4.11 -17.45 13.67
C THR A 313 4.57 -18.85 14.12
N GLU A 314 4.42 -19.18 15.39
CA GLU A 314 4.70 -20.52 15.90
C GLU A 314 3.53 -21.48 15.65
N HIS A 315 2.31 -20.94 15.74
CA HIS A 315 1.07 -21.69 15.56
C HIS A 315 0.14 -20.89 14.65
N LEU A 316 0.27 -21.09 13.34
CA LEU A 316 -0.47 -20.32 12.33
C LEU A 316 -2.00 -20.41 12.48
N PHE A 317 -2.49 -21.50 13.08
CA PHE A 317 -3.91 -21.75 13.34
C PHE A 317 -4.44 -21.04 14.58
N ASN A 318 -3.62 -20.95 15.62
CA ASN A 318 -3.99 -20.34 16.86
C ASN A 318 -3.51 -18.89 16.90
N PRO A 319 -4.38 -17.93 17.25
CA PRO A 319 -3.93 -16.55 17.36
C PRO A 319 -2.97 -16.37 18.52
N ALA A 320 -2.12 -15.36 18.41
CA ALA A 320 -1.43 -14.80 19.56
C ALA A 320 -2.39 -13.89 20.35
N PRO A 321 -2.15 -13.69 21.65
CA PRO A 321 -2.95 -12.78 22.48
C PRO A 321 -3.03 -11.38 21.86
N ALA A 322 -4.16 -10.72 22.09
CA ALA A 322 -4.34 -9.32 21.71
C ALA A 322 -3.27 -8.42 22.37
N ALA A 323 -2.88 -7.35 21.69
CA ALA A 323 -2.07 -6.31 22.31
C ALA A 323 -2.87 -5.62 23.42
N SER A 324 -2.18 -5.13 24.46
CA SER A 324 -2.78 -4.45 25.61
C SER A 324 -2.12 -3.11 25.96
N ASN A 325 -1.14 -2.67 25.18
CA ASN A 325 -0.37 -1.44 25.39
C ASN A 325 -1.03 -0.20 24.76
N PHE A 326 -2.34 -0.03 25.02
CA PHE A 326 -3.14 1.10 24.55
C PHE A 326 -4.31 1.34 25.52
N PRO A 327 -4.93 2.55 25.55
CA PRO A 327 -6.08 2.81 26.42
C PRO A 327 -7.29 1.97 25.99
N ALA A 328 -8.08 1.48 26.94
CA ALA A 328 -9.17 0.51 26.70
C ALA A 328 -10.18 0.98 25.62
N TRP A 329 -10.45 2.29 25.53
CA TRP A 329 -11.36 2.85 24.55
C TRP A 329 -10.82 2.79 23.11
N ALA A 330 -9.53 2.55 22.92
CA ALA A 330 -8.89 2.48 21.61
C ALA A 330 -9.03 1.09 20.94
N ALA A 331 -9.62 0.10 21.63
CA ALA A 331 -9.91 -1.21 21.04
C ALA A 331 -10.77 -1.08 19.78
N LEU A 332 -10.48 -1.87 18.74
CA LEU A 332 -11.00 -1.79 17.37
C LEU A 332 -10.50 -0.59 16.55
N GLY A 333 -9.67 0.27 17.13
CA GLY A 333 -8.94 1.29 16.39
C GLY A 333 -7.69 0.72 15.71
N SER A 334 -7.04 1.55 14.90
CA SER A 334 -5.85 1.19 14.11
C SER A 334 -4.89 2.36 14.03
N TYR A 335 -3.58 2.10 14.08
CA TYR A 335 -2.63 3.13 13.66
C TYR A 335 -2.73 3.36 12.17
N LEU A 336 -2.60 4.61 11.77
CA LEU A 336 -2.62 5.06 10.38
C LEU A 336 -1.31 5.77 10.07
N VAL A 337 -0.60 5.28 9.08
CA VAL A 337 0.57 5.96 8.51
C VAL A 337 0.16 6.65 7.23
N CYS A 338 0.40 7.96 7.16
CA CYS A 338 0.23 8.77 5.97
C CYS A 338 1.58 9.26 5.47
N ARG A 339 1.89 9.03 4.18
CA ARG A 339 3.06 9.59 3.51
C ARG A 339 2.63 10.22 2.19
N ARG A 340 2.93 11.50 2.00
CA ARG A 340 2.82 12.15 0.69
C ARG A 340 4.12 11.93 -0.07
N LEU A 341 4.07 11.09 -1.08
CA LEU A 341 5.21 10.63 -1.85
C LEU A 341 5.14 11.23 -3.25
N ARG A 342 6.01 12.19 -3.56
CA ARG A 342 6.15 12.74 -4.92
C ARG A 342 6.89 11.74 -5.80
N GLN A 343 6.42 11.53 -7.04
CA GLN A 343 7.04 10.64 -8.00
C GLN A 343 7.67 11.43 -9.16
N ASP A 344 8.95 11.22 -9.38
CA ASP A 344 9.67 11.73 -10.55
C ASP A 344 9.63 10.69 -11.67
N VAL A 345 8.52 10.71 -12.41
CA VAL A 345 8.23 9.73 -13.47
C VAL A 345 9.29 9.76 -14.56
N LEU A 346 9.78 10.93 -14.89
CA LEU A 346 10.71 11.13 -15.98
C LEU A 346 12.11 10.64 -15.64
N ALA A 347 12.58 10.94 -14.42
CA ALA A 347 13.85 10.44 -13.94
C ALA A 347 13.86 8.91 -13.82
N PHE A 348 12.76 8.31 -13.36
CA PHE A 348 12.60 6.87 -13.29
C PHE A 348 12.74 6.20 -14.67
N TRP A 349 11.96 6.66 -15.67
CA TRP A 349 12.00 6.07 -17.00
C TRP A 349 13.29 6.36 -17.74
N LYS A 350 13.88 7.55 -17.55
CA LYS A 350 15.23 7.85 -18.07
C LYS A 350 16.25 6.83 -17.58
N PHE A 351 16.25 6.54 -16.29
CA PHE A 351 17.12 5.52 -15.69
C PHE A 351 16.82 4.13 -16.28
N ALA A 352 15.55 3.71 -16.29
CA ALA A 352 15.16 2.39 -16.76
C ALA A 352 15.57 2.14 -18.22
N ILE A 353 15.36 3.12 -19.11
CA ILE A 353 15.76 3.04 -20.52
C ILE A 353 17.27 2.96 -20.67
N GLY A 354 18.00 3.84 -19.96
CA GLY A 354 19.47 3.85 -20.02
C GLY A 354 20.10 2.55 -19.51
N ALA A 355 19.61 2.05 -18.38
CA ALA A 355 20.09 0.81 -17.79
C ALA A 355 19.74 -0.41 -18.65
N ALA A 356 18.52 -0.50 -19.16
CA ALA A 356 18.07 -1.58 -20.03
C ALA A 356 18.92 -1.69 -21.29
N ALA A 357 19.24 -0.54 -21.92
CA ALA A 357 20.10 -0.50 -23.11
C ALA A 357 21.52 -1.03 -22.86
N LEU A 358 22.07 -0.79 -21.66
CA LEU A 358 23.40 -1.27 -21.26
C LEU A 358 23.43 -2.78 -20.95
N ILE A 359 22.28 -3.34 -20.58
CA ILE A 359 22.13 -4.75 -20.26
C ILE A 359 21.66 -5.56 -21.48
N GLY A 360 21.09 -4.89 -22.49
CA GLY A 360 20.58 -5.54 -23.70
C GLY A 360 19.17 -6.12 -23.53
N MET A 361 18.32 -5.47 -22.73
CA MET A 361 16.92 -5.88 -22.54
C MET A 361 15.95 -4.71 -22.83
N SER A 362 14.65 -4.98 -22.89
CA SER A 362 13.66 -3.92 -23.04
C SER A 362 13.55 -3.08 -21.76
N SER A 363 13.29 -1.78 -21.92
CA SER A 363 13.09 -0.87 -20.79
C SER A 363 11.90 -1.29 -19.90
N GLN A 364 10.86 -1.81 -20.50
CA GLN A 364 9.69 -2.32 -19.80
C GLN A 364 10.04 -3.54 -18.93
N GLN A 365 10.78 -4.50 -19.45
CA GLN A 365 11.22 -5.67 -18.68
C GLN A 365 12.15 -5.27 -17.56
N PHE A 366 13.11 -4.37 -17.83
CA PHE A 366 14.01 -3.84 -16.79
C PHE A 366 13.22 -3.15 -15.68
N ALA A 367 12.29 -2.25 -16.01
CA ALA A 367 11.45 -1.56 -15.04
C ALA A 367 10.55 -2.54 -14.26
N SER A 368 10.04 -3.59 -14.93
CA SER A 368 9.27 -4.65 -14.27
C SER A 368 10.10 -5.44 -13.26
N MET A 369 11.39 -5.66 -13.52
CA MET A 369 12.31 -6.29 -12.57
C MET A 369 12.62 -5.36 -11.37
N LEU A 370 12.60 -4.03 -11.54
CA LEU A 370 12.71 -3.09 -10.42
C LEU A 370 11.49 -3.17 -9.48
N VAL A 371 10.30 -3.35 -10.06
CA VAL A 371 9.03 -3.42 -9.30
C VAL A 371 8.75 -4.85 -8.80
N GLY A 372 8.99 -5.86 -9.63
CA GLY A 372 8.63 -7.27 -9.43
C GLY A 372 7.32 -7.67 -10.12
N ARG A 373 6.69 -6.73 -10.81
CA ARG A 373 5.48 -6.93 -11.62
C ARG A 373 5.60 -6.20 -12.95
N TRP A 374 4.91 -6.73 -13.93
CA TRP A 374 4.65 -6.04 -15.16
C TRP A 374 3.65 -4.88 -14.94
N PRO A 375 3.59 -3.93 -15.85
CA PRO A 375 2.65 -2.81 -15.73
C PRO A 375 1.18 -3.22 -15.61
N SER A 376 0.74 -4.29 -16.30
CA SER A 376 -0.61 -4.84 -16.12
C SER A 376 -0.91 -5.30 -14.68
N GLY A 377 0.12 -5.50 -13.87
CA GLY A 377 0.06 -6.09 -12.54
C GLY A 377 0.46 -7.58 -12.51
N ALA A 378 0.70 -8.22 -13.66
CA ALA A 378 1.15 -9.61 -13.71
C ALA A 378 2.48 -9.77 -12.98
N PRO A 379 2.65 -10.76 -12.08
CA PRO A 379 3.91 -10.99 -11.41
C PRO A 379 4.95 -11.55 -12.39
N ILE A 380 6.15 -10.98 -12.41
CA ILE A 380 7.23 -11.46 -13.28
C ILE A 380 7.63 -12.89 -12.97
N MET A 381 7.39 -13.37 -11.75
CA MET A 381 7.59 -14.77 -11.37
C MET A 381 6.82 -15.75 -12.24
N ARG A 382 5.64 -15.39 -12.70
CA ARG A 382 4.77 -16.24 -13.52
C ARG A 382 4.86 -15.98 -15.02
N THR A 383 5.35 -14.80 -15.39
CA THR A 383 5.53 -14.37 -16.79
C THR A 383 6.88 -13.67 -16.94
N PRO A 384 8.02 -14.41 -16.89
CA PRO A 384 9.35 -13.79 -16.80
C PRO A 384 9.76 -12.97 -18.02
N THR A 385 9.21 -13.26 -19.21
CA THR A 385 9.70 -12.71 -20.48
C THR A 385 8.80 -11.63 -21.09
N ALA A 386 7.50 -11.63 -20.74
CA ALA A 386 6.53 -10.70 -21.33
C ALA A 386 5.36 -10.45 -20.39
N ASP A 387 4.73 -9.27 -20.53
CA ASP A 387 3.51 -8.93 -19.81
C ASP A 387 2.33 -9.83 -20.24
N ASN A 388 1.44 -10.12 -19.30
CA ASN A 388 0.25 -10.94 -19.54
C ASN A 388 -0.97 -10.34 -18.82
N ALA A 389 -1.74 -9.55 -19.54
CA ALA A 389 -2.91 -8.88 -19.00
C ALA A 389 -4.03 -9.85 -18.55
N ALA A 390 -4.16 -11.01 -19.20
CA ALA A 390 -5.13 -12.02 -18.80
C ALA A 390 -4.78 -12.62 -17.43
N LEU A 391 -3.51 -12.96 -17.22
CA LEU A 391 -3.01 -13.38 -15.91
C LEU A 391 -3.17 -12.29 -14.85
N ALA A 392 -2.87 -11.05 -15.21
CA ALA A 392 -3.04 -9.90 -14.33
C ALA A 392 -4.50 -9.67 -13.90
N GLY A 393 -5.46 -10.04 -14.76
CA GLY A 393 -6.89 -9.97 -14.50
C GLY A 393 -7.43 -11.11 -13.63
N ASP A 394 -6.73 -12.21 -13.53
CA ASP A 394 -7.11 -13.33 -12.69
C ASP A 394 -6.61 -13.11 -11.26
N GLU A 395 -7.54 -13.00 -10.30
CA GLU A 395 -7.20 -12.72 -8.90
C GLU A 395 -6.29 -13.79 -8.27
N TRP A 396 -6.45 -15.05 -8.67
CA TRP A 396 -5.62 -16.15 -8.21
C TRP A 396 -4.22 -16.06 -8.83
N ALA A 397 -4.12 -16.15 -10.14
CA ALA A 397 -2.86 -16.21 -10.86
C ALA A 397 -1.95 -15.00 -10.57
N ASN A 398 -2.56 -13.85 -10.40
CA ASN A 398 -1.90 -12.59 -10.11
C ASN A 398 -1.21 -12.56 -8.72
N ASN A 399 -1.74 -13.26 -7.72
CA ASN A 399 -1.19 -13.26 -6.37
C ASN A 399 -0.57 -14.60 -5.94
N HIS A 400 -0.91 -15.69 -6.63
CA HIS A 400 -0.51 -17.04 -6.27
C HIS A 400 0.87 -17.38 -6.83
N PHE A 401 1.90 -16.94 -6.16
CA PHE A 401 3.30 -17.27 -6.45
C PHE A 401 4.14 -17.16 -5.17
N ILE A 402 5.23 -17.89 -5.17
CA ILE A 402 6.27 -17.93 -4.14
C ILE A 402 7.62 -17.76 -4.80
N PHE A 403 8.67 -17.59 -4.00
CA PHE A 403 10.02 -17.42 -4.50
C PHE A 403 10.88 -18.68 -4.36
N ASP A 404 10.66 -19.47 -3.32
CA ASP A 404 11.60 -20.53 -2.96
C ASP A 404 11.02 -21.89 -2.59
N ASP A 405 10.04 -21.98 -1.71
CA ASP A 405 9.80 -23.17 -0.91
C ASP A 405 9.19 -24.35 -1.67
N HIS A 406 9.93 -25.49 -1.73
CA HIS A 406 9.42 -26.74 -2.26
C HIS A 406 8.19 -27.27 -1.51
N THR A 407 8.09 -27.05 -0.22
CA THR A 407 6.92 -27.46 0.58
C THR A 407 5.72 -26.60 0.23
N LEU A 408 5.93 -25.31 -0.03
CA LEU A 408 4.92 -24.41 -0.54
C LEU A 408 4.62 -24.61 -2.03
N ALA A 409 5.53 -25.12 -2.84
CA ALA A 409 5.21 -25.52 -4.23
C ALA A 409 4.07 -26.54 -4.29
N SER A 410 3.99 -27.44 -3.30
CA SER A 410 2.82 -28.32 -3.14
C SER A 410 1.54 -27.56 -2.76
N MET A 411 1.67 -26.39 -2.15
CA MET A 411 0.56 -25.47 -1.83
C MET A 411 0.05 -24.73 -3.06
N LEU A 412 0.81 -24.68 -4.14
CA LEU A 412 0.45 -24.01 -5.39
C LEU A 412 -0.32 -24.89 -6.37
N ARG A 413 -0.71 -26.10 -5.99
CA ARG A 413 -1.58 -26.93 -6.83
C ARG A 413 -2.90 -26.21 -7.08
N PRO A 414 -3.48 -26.39 -8.28
CA PRO A 414 -4.82 -25.90 -8.56
C PRO A 414 -5.77 -26.32 -7.44
N ILE A 415 -6.55 -25.37 -6.96
CA ILE A 415 -7.53 -25.64 -5.91
C ILE A 415 -8.74 -26.27 -6.58
N PRO A 416 -9.17 -27.47 -6.13
CA PRO A 416 -10.38 -28.08 -6.65
C PRO A 416 -11.55 -27.09 -6.59
N GLY A 417 -12.28 -26.94 -7.69
CA GLY A 417 -13.39 -26.00 -7.80
C GLY A 417 -13.03 -24.60 -8.29
N TYR A 418 -11.76 -24.26 -8.44
CA TYR A 418 -11.34 -22.95 -9.01
C TYR A 418 -11.31 -22.96 -10.57
N GLY A 419 -11.75 -24.00 -11.20
CA GLY A 419 -11.76 -24.11 -12.67
C GLY A 419 -10.40 -24.43 -13.31
N GLY A 420 -9.38 -24.67 -12.50
CA GLY A 420 -7.98 -24.81 -12.92
C GLY A 420 -7.30 -23.47 -13.08
N ASP A 421 -6.00 -23.43 -12.86
CA ASP A 421 -5.16 -22.27 -13.14
C ASP A 421 -4.54 -22.44 -14.55
N PRO A 422 -5.05 -21.74 -15.58
CA PRO A 422 -4.61 -21.94 -16.96
C PRO A 422 -3.24 -21.31 -17.24
N PHE A 423 -2.71 -20.53 -16.30
CA PHE A 423 -1.47 -19.78 -16.48
C PHE A 423 -0.25 -20.55 -16.00
N PRO A 424 0.95 -20.23 -16.53
CA PRO A 424 2.19 -20.83 -16.07
C PRO A 424 2.38 -20.67 -14.56
N GLN A 425 2.82 -21.72 -13.90
CA GLN A 425 3.21 -21.65 -12.49
C GLN A 425 4.57 -20.96 -12.35
N ALA A 426 4.81 -20.30 -11.23
CA ALA A 426 6.12 -19.74 -10.93
C ALA A 426 7.13 -20.87 -10.73
N ALA A 427 8.27 -20.77 -11.41
CA ALA A 427 9.43 -21.58 -11.08
C ALA A 427 10.11 -21.03 -9.82
N GLN A 428 10.87 -21.87 -9.15
CA GLN A 428 11.69 -21.47 -8.02
C GLN A 428 12.71 -20.41 -8.42
N ASP A 429 12.88 -19.37 -7.60
CA ASP A 429 13.79 -18.25 -7.87
C ASP A 429 14.55 -17.82 -6.60
N ILE A 430 15.21 -18.76 -5.93
CA ILE A 430 15.99 -18.52 -4.71
C ILE A 430 17.03 -17.42 -4.94
N LEU A 431 17.69 -17.46 -6.10
CA LEU A 431 18.79 -16.55 -6.44
C LEU A 431 18.34 -15.16 -6.92
N GLY A 432 17.03 -14.96 -7.13
CA GLY A 432 16.51 -13.68 -7.61
C GLY A 432 16.84 -13.38 -9.07
N ASN A 433 16.93 -14.41 -9.90
CA ASN A 433 17.23 -14.24 -11.34
C ASN A 433 16.02 -13.76 -12.14
N VAL A 434 14.81 -14.09 -11.70
CA VAL A 434 13.53 -13.68 -12.32
C VAL A 434 12.97 -12.45 -11.62
N CYS A 435 12.71 -12.56 -10.32
CA CYS A 435 12.32 -11.44 -9.48
C CYS A 435 13.48 -11.10 -8.54
N PRO A 436 14.31 -10.11 -8.87
CA PRO A 436 15.50 -9.82 -8.10
C PRO A 436 15.22 -9.54 -6.62
N HIS A 437 16.19 -9.84 -5.76
CA HIS A 437 16.05 -9.57 -4.31
C HIS A 437 15.82 -8.10 -3.99
N PHE A 438 16.28 -7.19 -4.85
CA PHE A 438 16.03 -5.76 -4.73
C PHE A 438 14.62 -5.35 -5.22
N ALA A 439 13.90 -6.19 -5.97
CA ALA A 439 12.58 -5.83 -6.50
C ALA A 439 11.63 -5.38 -5.39
N HIS A 440 10.94 -4.27 -5.61
CA HIS A 440 10.10 -3.62 -4.62
C HIS A 440 9.13 -4.59 -3.90
N ILE A 441 8.42 -5.44 -4.68
CA ILE A 441 7.47 -6.39 -4.06
C ILE A 441 8.17 -7.46 -3.24
N ARG A 442 9.39 -7.89 -3.63
CA ARG A 442 10.15 -8.91 -2.92
C ARG A 442 10.79 -8.36 -1.65
N LYS A 443 11.26 -7.11 -1.71
CA LYS A 443 11.78 -6.40 -0.53
C LYS A 443 10.71 -6.11 0.51
N SER A 444 9.52 -5.68 0.07
CA SER A 444 8.43 -5.32 0.98
C SER A 444 7.63 -6.52 1.48
N ASN A 445 7.65 -7.65 0.75
CA ASN A 445 7.00 -8.90 1.13
C ASN A 445 7.78 -10.09 0.57
N PRO A 446 8.77 -10.62 1.31
CA PRO A 446 9.61 -11.74 0.88
C PRO A 446 8.86 -13.09 0.86
N ARG A 447 7.59 -13.12 1.25
CA ARG A 447 6.67 -14.27 1.21
C ARG A 447 7.22 -15.48 1.96
N ASP A 448 7.68 -16.49 1.22
CA ASP A 448 8.13 -17.80 1.66
C ASP A 448 9.65 -17.89 1.89
N ILE A 449 10.38 -16.80 1.63
CA ILE A 449 11.83 -16.78 1.88
C ILE A 449 12.11 -16.47 3.34
N ALA A 450 12.99 -17.25 3.94
CA ALA A 450 13.57 -16.92 5.24
C ALA A 450 14.28 -15.55 5.16
N THR A 451 14.10 -14.74 6.19
CA THR A 451 14.63 -13.39 6.27
C THR A 451 15.64 -13.27 7.43
N ASP A 452 16.21 -12.09 7.56
CA ASP A 452 17.02 -11.73 8.73
C ASP A 452 16.24 -11.73 10.06
N LEU A 453 14.90 -11.91 10.01
CA LEU A 453 14.04 -12.08 11.18
C LEU A 453 13.84 -13.55 11.57
N GLY A 454 14.21 -14.49 10.71
CA GLY A 454 14.09 -15.92 10.94
C GLY A 454 13.24 -16.64 9.91
N LYS A 455 12.18 -17.30 10.36
CA LYS A 455 11.31 -18.15 9.53
C LYS A 455 10.53 -17.31 8.49
N PRO A 456 10.13 -17.90 7.35
CA PRO A 456 9.28 -17.24 6.36
C PRO A 456 8.00 -16.61 6.96
N HIS A 457 7.39 -17.30 7.92
CA HIS A 457 6.16 -16.85 8.58
C HIS A 457 6.32 -15.54 9.38
N ASP A 458 7.54 -15.20 9.79
CA ASP A 458 7.79 -13.95 10.53
C ASP A 458 7.52 -12.72 9.68
N SER A 459 7.59 -12.86 8.35
CA SER A 459 7.20 -11.80 7.41
C SER A 459 5.71 -11.43 7.48
N MET A 460 4.85 -12.36 7.92
CA MET A 460 3.41 -12.12 8.08
C MET A 460 3.12 -11.03 9.13
N LEU A 461 3.94 -10.94 10.17
CA LEU A 461 3.81 -9.90 11.21
C LEU A 461 4.13 -8.50 10.68
N ARG A 462 4.73 -8.38 9.51
CA ARG A 462 5.16 -7.10 8.91
C ARG A 462 4.16 -6.55 7.90
N MET A 463 3.14 -7.33 7.55
CA MET A 463 2.15 -6.93 6.57
C MET A 463 1.30 -5.75 7.03
N ILE A 464 0.99 -4.85 6.10
CA ILE A 464 0.20 -3.63 6.28
C ILE A 464 -1.00 -3.62 5.34
N LEU A 465 -2.11 -3.01 5.75
CA LEU A 465 -3.26 -2.75 4.88
C LEU A 465 -3.08 -1.39 4.19
N ARG A 466 -2.84 -1.40 2.88
CA ARG A 466 -2.60 -0.18 2.09
C ARG A 466 -3.91 0.39 1.55
N ARG A 467 -4.07 1.73 1.60
CA ARG A 467 -5.24 2.49 1.16
C ARG A 467 -4.84 3.76 0.42
N GLY A 468 -3.71 3.71 -0.30
CA GLY A 468 -3.19 4.85 -1.03
C GLY A 468 -3.98 5.18 -2.29
N ILE A 469 -3.81 6.41 -2.78
CA ILE A 469 -4.39 6.91 -4.03
C ILE A 469 -3.41 7.87 -4.71
N PRO A 470 -3.29 7.86 -6.06
CA PRO A 470 -2.48 8.84 -6.78
C PRO A 470 -2.99 10.28 -6.60
N PHE A 471 -2.09 11.25 -6.70
CA PHE A 471 -2.43 12.67 -6.79
C PHE A 471 -1.67 13.34 -7.94
N GLY A 472 -2.25 14.38 -8.50
CA GLY A 472 -1.68 15.12 -9.64
C GLY A 472 -1.97 14.48 -11.00
N PRO A 473 -1.77 15.22 -12.08
CA PRO A 473 -2.12 14.76 -13.41
C PRO A 473 -1.12 13.72 -13.95
N PRO A 474 -1.58 12.67 -14.66
CA PRO A 474 -0.68 11.72 -15.32
C PRO A 474 0.07 12.36 -16.48
N ILE A 475 1.29 11.84 -16.74
CA ILE A 475 2.04 12.18 -17.96
C ILE A 475 1.72 11.19 -19.09
N PHE A 476 1.44 9.94 -18.75
CA PHE A 476 1.09 8.90 -19.72
C PHE A 476 -0.19 9.24 -20.51
N GLY A 477 -0.21 8.91 -21.80
CA GLY A 477 -1.35 9.19 -22.67
C GLY A 477 -1.38 10.62 -23.23
N VAL A 478 -0.41 11.46 -22.89
CA VAL A 478 -0.28 12.82 -23.42
C VAL A 478 0.83 12.85 -24.48
N LYS A 479 0.46 12.91 -25.76
CA LYS A 479 1.42 12.86 -26.89
C LYS A 479 2.52 13.92 -26.84
N LYS A 480 2.23 15.12 -26.33
CA LYS A 480 3.20 16.21 -26.16
C LYS A 480 2.88 16.94 -24.85
N PRO A 481 3.37 16.48 -23.71
CA PRO A 481 3.10 17.16 -22.45
C PRO A 481 3.70 18.56 -22.47
N SER A 482 2.90 19.56 -22.09
CA SER A 482 3.37 20.93 -21.98
C SER A 482 4.41 21.07 -20.86
N SER A 483 5.28 22.08 -20.96
CA SER A 483 6.23 22.38 -19.88
C SER A 483 5.55 22.65 -18.54
N LYS A 484 4.30 23.12 -18.55
CA LYS A 484 3.46 23.28 -17.35
C LYS A 484 3.12 21.91 -16.77
N LEU A 485 2.57 21.00 -17.56
CA LEU A 485 2.21 19.65 -17.13
C LEU A 485 3.40 18.88 -16.55
N ILE A 486 4.58 19.02 -17.17
CA ILE A 486 5.81 18.36 -16.70
C ILE A 486 6.19 18.84 -15.29
N LYS A 487 6.00 20.13 -14.99
CA LYS A 487 6.35 20.75 -13.71
C LYS A 487 5.31 20.51 -12.61
N GLU A 488 4.09 20.11 -12.96
CA GLU A 488 3.06 19.82 -11.97
C GLU A 488 3.46 18.61 -11.10
N GLU A 489 3.27 18.76 -9.80
CA GLU A 489 3.56 17.68 -8.86
C GLU A 489 2.58 16.52 -9.04
N ARG A 490 3.13 15.31 -8.97
CA ARG A 490 2.39 14.05 -8.98
C ARG A 490 3.02 13.05 -8.05
N GLY A 491 2.23 12.08 -7.62
CA GLY A 491 2.71 11.05 -6.73
C GLY A 491 1.60 10.23 -6.11
N LEU A 492 1.89 9.68 -4.94
CA LEU A 492 0.98 8.82 -4.19
C LEU A 492 0.75 9.39 -2.79
N MET A 493 -0.52 9.54 -2.42
CA MET A 493 -0.90 9.58 -1.01
C MET A 493 -0.87 8.15 -0.51
N PHE A 494 0.27 7.76 0.07
CA PHE A 494 0.41 6.45 0.68
C PHE A 494 -0.26 6.45 2.04
N ILE A 495 -1.25 5.58 2.21
CA ILE A 495 -1.95 5.34 3.47
C ILE A 495 -1.84 3.87 3.80
N CYS A 496 -1.47 3.55 5.03
CA CYS A 496 -1.59 2.18 5.51
C CYS A 496 -2.06 2.13 6.96
N TYR A 497 -2.67 0.99 7.29
CA TYR A 497 -3.16 0.66 8.61
C TYR A 497 -2.43 -0.55 9.18
N GLY A 498 -2.22 -0.53 10.49
CA GLY A 498 -1.59 -1.61 11.26
C GLY A 498 -1.84 -1.48 12.74
N SER A 499 -1.58 -2.54 13.48
CA SER A 499 -1.66 -2.51 14.96
C SER A 499 -0.36 -2.04 15.62
N THR A 500 0.71 -1.88 14.84
CA THR A 500 1.99 -1.30 15.26
C THR A 500 2.61 -0.53 14.10
N ILE A 501 3.22 0.60 14.39
CA ILE A 501 3.97 1.38 13.40
C ILE A 501 5.40 0.83 13.30
N GLU A 502 6.00 0.52 14.46
CA GLU A 502 7.41 0.14 14.57
C GLU A 502 7.69 -1.21 13.94
N ASP A 503 6.88 -2.22 14.25
CA ASP A 503 7.07 -3.58 13.77
C ASP A 503 6.55 -3.84 12.35
N GLN A 504 5.78 -2.91 11.81
CA GLN A 504 5.22 -3.00 10.46
C GLN A 504 5.85 -1.96 9.54
N PHE A 505 5.32 -0.73 9.50
CA PHE A 505 5.75 0.29 8.54
C PHE A 505 7.23 0.69 8.70
N GLU A 506 7.70 0.97 9.93
CA GLU A 506 9.08 1.40 10.15
C GLU A 506 10.08 0.27 9.90
N LEU A 507 9.75 -0.96 10.30
CA LEU A 507 10.60 -2.12 10.04
C LEU A 507 10.75 -2.33 8.52
N LEU A 508 9.64 -2.33 7.76
CA LEU A 508 9.67 -2.47 6.31
C LEU A 508 10.53 -1.37 5.68
N THR A 509 10.31 -0.12 6.07
CA THR A 509 11.01 1.04 5.48
C THR A 509 12.49 1.03 5.82
N ARG A 510 12.83 0.93 7.10
CA ARG A 510 14.20 1.08 7.57
C ARG A 510 15.04 -0.17 7.34
N ARG A 511 14.50 -1.34 7.75
CA ARG A 511 15.30 -2.57 7.82
C ARG A 511 15.37 -3.28 6.48
N TRP A 512 14.29 -3.25 5.68
CA TRP A 512 14.26 -3.96 4.41
C TRP A 512 14.46 -3.06 3.19
N VAL A 513 13.61 -2.05 3.03
CA VAL A 513 13.64 -1.16 1.86
C VAL A 513 14.97 -0.41 1.74
N ASN A 514 15.44 0.15 2.84
CA ASN A 514 16.68 0.96 2.90
C ASN A 514 17.96 0.13 3.11
N SER A 515 17.88 -1.18 3.23
CA SER A 515 19.04 -2.04 3.41
C SER A 515 19.45 -2.74 2.11
N PRO A 516 20.74 -2.78 1.76
CA PRO A 516 21.20 -3.56 0.62
C PRO A 516 21.32 -5.06 0.88
N ILE A 517 21.26 -5.47 2.15
CA ILE A 517 21.52 -6.84 2.58
C ILE A 517 20.29 -7.50 3.25
N GLN A 518 19.26 -6.74 3.53
CA GLN A 518 18.06 -7.23 4.19
C GLN A 518 16.81 -6.92 3.33
N PRO A 519 15.73 -7.73 3.39
CA PRO A 519 15.63 -9.04 4.07
C PRO A 519 16.54 -10.11 3.46
N ASN A 520 17.00 -9.90 2.22
CA ASN A 520 17.96 -10.74 1.50
C ASN A 520 18.97 -9.86 0.79
N PHE A 521 20.20 -10.38 0.61
CA PHE A 521 21.27 -9.69 -0.09
C PHE A 521 20.94 -9.47 -1.57
N GLY A 522 21.20 -8.26 -2.11
CA GLY A 522 20.97 -7.97 -3.54
C GLY A 522 20.78 -6.49 -3.87
N GLY A 523 20.87 -5.61 -2.87
CA GLY A 523 20.77 -4.16 -3.07
C GLY A 523 19.55 -3.53 -2.41
N HIS A 524 19.43 -2.22 -2.56
CA HIS A 524 18.34 -1.41 -2.01
C HIS A 524 17.07 -1.57 -2.85
N ASP A 525 15.92 -1.31 -2.25
CA ASP A 525 14.69 -1.10 -3.01
C ASP A 525 14.88 0.09 -3.97
N PRO A 526 14.76 -0.11 -5.28
CA PRO A 526 15.02 0.96 -6.23
C PRO A 526 13.89 1.99 -6.29
N ILE A 527 12.68 1.64 -5.87
CA ILE A 527 11.50 2.50 -6.01
C ILE A 527 11.37 3.47 -4.83
N ILE A 528 11.33 2.95 -3.60
CA ILE A 528 11.07 3.77 -2.41
C ILE A 528 12.26 3.86 -1.44
N GLY A 529 13.36 3.15 -1.70
CA GLY A 529 14.57 3.27 -0.91
C GLY A 529 15.12 4.70 -0.93
N GLN A 530 15.55 5.21 0.22
CA GLN A 530 16.02 6.57 0.37
C GLN A 530 17.55 6.63 0.39
N ARG A 531 18.09 7.75 -0.10
CA ARG A 531 19.50 8.08 -0.03
C ARG A 531 19.78 8.86 1.24
N ASP A 532 20.74 8.39 2.03
CA ASP A 532 21.30 9.20 3.11
C ASP A 532 22.32 10.17 2.53
N GLU A 533 22.01 11.46 2.53
CA GLU A 533 22.87 12.49 1.96
C GLU A 533 24.09 12.83 2.83
N HIS A 534 24.22 12.29 4.04
CA HIS A 534 25.45 12.41 4.82
C HIS A 534 26.55 11.46 4.36
N GLY A 535 26.40 10.87 3.19
CA GLY A 535 27.48 10.24 2.45
C GLY A 535 27.71 8.76 2.72
N ALA A 536 26.96 8.14 3.61
CA ALA A 536 27.18 6.75 3.98
C ALA A 536 26.46 5.72 3.10
N ARG A 537 25.41 6.11 2.35
CA ARG A 537 24.64 5.18 1.50
C ARG A 537 24.67 5.58 0.03
N ALA A 538 25.62 5.05 -0.71
CA ALA A 538 25.46 4.94 -2.16
C ALA A 538 24.46 3.82 -2.42
N ARG A 539 23.20 4.15 -2.83
CA ARG A 539 22.22 3.15 -3.22
C ARG A 539 22.67 2.40 -4.45
N PHE A 540 22.45 1.10 -4.46
CA PHE A 540 22.76 0.23 -5.59
C PHE A 540 21.79 -0.96 -5.64
N ILE A 541 21.76 -1.62 -6.78
CA ILE A 541 21.14 -2.93 -7.00
C ILE A 541 22.16 -3.86 -7.64
N ASP A 542 22.13 -5.13 -7.29
CA ASP A 542 22.91 -6.18 -7.93
C ASP A 542 22.02 -6.89 -8.95
N PHE A 543 22.06 -6.39 -10.20
CA PHE A 543 21.16 -6.84 -11.26
C PHE A 543 21.63 -8.19 -11.82
N PRO A 544 20.75 -9.22 -11.87
CA PRO A 544 21.10 -10.53 -12.39
C PRO A 544 21.39 -10.49 -13.90
N THR A 545 22.51 -11.07 -14.32
CA THR A 545 22.85 -11.26 -15.73
C THR A 545 23.36 -12.70 -15.95
N PRO A 546 23.37 -13.22 -17.19
CA PRO A 546 23.90 -14.55 -17.46
C PRO A 546 25.36 -14.77 -17.04
N SER A 547 26.14 -13.69 -16.95
CA SER A 547 27.53 -13.71 -16.50
C SER A 547 27.71 -13.48 -15.00
N GLY A 548 26.64 -13.43 -14.24
CA GLY A 548 26.61 -13.11 -12.81
C GLY A 548 26.00 -11.73 -12.50
N PRO A 549 25.80 -11.44 -11.23
CA PRO A 549 25.19 -10.17 -10.82
C PRO A 549 26.07 -8.97 -11.21
N ARG A 550 25.43 -7.94 -11.77
CA ARG A 550 26.10 -6.69 -12.14
C ARG A 550 25.59 -5.56 -11.25
N ARG A 551 26.51 -4.91 -10.54
CA ARG A 551 26.15 -3.78 -9.68
C ARG A 551 25.81 -2.54 -10.49
N ILE A 552 24.64 -1.97 -10.23
CA ILE A 552 24.15 -0.73 -10.84
C ILE A 552 23.92 0.29 -9.72
N ARG A 553 24.55 1.45 -9.83
CA ARG A 553 24.36 2.54 -8.88
C ARG A 553 23.07 3.28 -9.16
N LEU A 554 22.29 3.53 -8.11
CA LEU A 554 21.08 4.36 -8.15
C LEU A 554 21.46 5.78 -7.70
N LYS A 555 21.69 6.68 -8.67
CA LYS A 555 22.12 8.07 -8.39
C LYS A 555 20.97 8.93 -7.87
N ASP A 556 19.76 8.71 -8.38
CA ASP A 556 18.58 9.53 -8.11
C ASP A 556 17.54 8.79 -7.27
N GLU A 557 16.75 9.54 -6.54
CA GLU A 557 15.55 9.09 -5.87
C GLU A 557 14.34 9.52 -6.68
N TRP A 558 13.51 8.56 -7.05
CA TRP A 558 12.33 8.82 -7.88
C TRP A 558 11.05 9.00 -7.06
N VAL A 559 11.05 8.51 -5.84
CA VAL A 559 9.99 8.70 -4.86
C VAL A 559 10.55 9.53 -3.72
N ILE A 560 10.02 10.73 -3.57
CA ILE A 560 10.53 11.74 -2.64
C ILE A 560 9.47 12.01 -1.57
N PRO A 561 9.77 11.81 -0.28
CA PRO A 561 8.84 12.13 0.80
C PRO A 561 8.64 13.64 0.89
N THR A 562 7.42 14.11 0.78
CA THR A 562 7.07 15.53 0.84
C THR A 562 6.06 15.88 1.92
N GLY A 563 5.72 14.94 2.78
CA GLY A 563 4.82 15.14 3.90
C GLY A 563 4.29 13.83 4.48
N GLY A 564 3.49 13.96 5.52
CA GLY A 564 2.80 12.85 6.16
C GLY A 564 2.66 12.99 7.66
N GLY A 565 2.30 11.91 8.33
CA GLY A 565 2.16 11.84 9.77
C GLY A 565 1.83 10.42 10.25
N TYR A 566 2.02 10.20 11.53
CA TYR A 566 1.50 9.05 12.25
C TYR A 566 0.24 9.47 12.98
N PHE A 567 -0.81 8.72 12.76
CA PHE A 567 -2.13 8.97 13.33
C PHE A 567 -2.71 7.69 13.93
N PHE A 568 -3.76 7.86 14.70
CA PHE A 568 -4.59 6.77 15.20
C PHE A 568 -6.03 6.99 14.72
N ALA A 569 -6.61 6.01 14.03
CA ALA A 569 -8.01 5.97 13.65
C ALA A 569 -8.78 5.25 14.75
N PRO A 570 -9.52 5.97 15.61
CA PRO A 570 -10.20 5.38 16.77
C PRO A 570 -11.44 4.59 16.34
N PRO A 571 -12.00 3.75 17.21
CA PRO A 571 -13.35 3.25 17.04
C PRO A 571 -14.34 4.41 17.03
N ILE A 572 -15.42 4.28 16.27
CA ILE A 572 -16.35 5.40 15.99
C ILE A 572 -16.97 5.96 17.26
N ASN A 573 -17.37 5.08 18.19
CA ASN A 573 -17.95 5.51 19.46
C ASN A 573 -17.01 6.34 20.33
N ALA A 574 -15.70 6.20 20.18
CA ALA A 574 -14.72 6.97 20.95
C ALA A 574 -14.59 8.41 20.42
N ILE A 575 -14.98 8.70 19.19
CA ILE A 575 -14.83 10.03 18.59
C ILE A 575 -15.65 11.05 19.39
N ALA A 576 -16.94 10.82 19.60
CA ALA A 576 -17.78 11.67 20.43
C ALA A 576 -17.72 11.28 21.93
N GLY A 577 -17.60 9.97 22.22
CA GLY A 577 -17.72 9.42 23.57
C GLY A 577 -16.49 9.62 24.46
N VAL A 578 -15.29 9.81 23.89
CA VAL A 578 -14.04 10.03 24.62
C VAL A 578 -13.37 11.33 24.15
N LEU A 579 -13.02 11.41 22.88
CA LEU A 579 -12.31 12.57 22.32
C LEU A 579 -13.16 13.83 22.26
N GLY A 580 -14.49 13.68 22.20
CA GLY A 580 -15.46 14.78 22.19
C GLY A 580 -15.96 15.22 23.58
N ARG A 581 -15.60 14.56 24.65
CA ARG A 581 -16.03 14.92 26.03
C ARG A 581 -15.28 16.16 26.57
#